data_c2cf2c3d4d2a50dcbca2b73193e28a1f
#
_entry.id   c2cf2c3d4d2a50dcbca2b73193e28a1f
#
_cell.length_a   1.000
_cell.length_b   1.000
_cell.length_c   1.000
_cell.angle_alpha   90.00
_cell.angle_beta   90.00
_cell.angle_gamma   90.00
#
_symmetry.space_group_name_H-M   'P 1'
#
loop_
_entity.id
_entity.type
_entity.pdbx_description
1 polymer ?
#
loop_
_entity_poly.entity_id
_entity_poly.type
_entity_poly.pdbx_seq_one_letter_code
_entity_poly.pdbx_strand_id
1 'polypeptide(L)'
;MSEASNVPTAPATPRGHHRRAGWWPRRRRQAERSPGAAPDTGTAAAPEGGAHPSAHPPVLWRMRTTVPERPGALAALCAALAEAEVDILALQTHPLGESATVDEFMLRAPEALEKNRLVALAVAGGGRDTWLERADTHELVDVPTRVLAVATRTALDTAELPLALRAMLGRCTIRSVPAVSLSGKPMSDPVPPEGVLEETVLRLPDPSGGAIVVERPQLPFTPTEFARARALVELDAQLGQRVPRRRDLLTLPEGNPITVRRADTGDVEAAVAMHERCSEDTLRLRYHGPVRDADRYLAHLLSPRFGRTLAVETASGRLVALGHLLWDGDEAEVALLVEDDWQHRGIGGELLGRLVRMAVEAGYESVYAVTRSANTGMVATMRGLGLPLDYQIEEGTMVISAPLSPVAAPAGAEGR
;
A
#
# COMPACT_ATOMS: atom_id res chain seq x y z
N MET A 1 9.34 -33.63 -62.70
CA MET A 1 8.64 -34.59 -61.87
C MET A 1 8.85 -34.10 -60.46
N SER A 2 7.81 -33.51 -59.92
CA SER A 2 7.79 -32.72 -58.65
C SER A 2 7.10 -33.57 -57.60
N GLU A 3 7.83 -33.95 -56.56
CA GLU A 3 7.23 -34.58 -55.38
C GLU A 3 6.95 -33.51 -54.33
N ALA A 4 5.67 -33.32 -54.05
CA ALA A 4 5.18 -32.48 -52.98
C ALA A 4 5.27 -33.21 -51.63
N SER A 5 6.04 -32.66 -50.71
CA SER A 5 6.17 -33.15 -49.34
C SER A 5 5.03 -32.62 -48.50
N ASN A 6 4.23 -33.54 -47.99
CA ASN A 6 3.04 -33.33 -47.16
C ASN A 6 3.49 -33.18 -45.68
N VAL A 7 3.35 -32.00 -45.09
CA VAL A 7 3.60 -31.76 -43.68
C VAL A 7 2.27 -31.83 -42.94
N PRO A 8 2.11 -32.69 -41.91
CA PRO A 8 0.86 -32.78 -41.14
C PRO A 8 0.76 -31.59 -40.19
N THR A 9 -0.38 -30.93 -40.26
CA THR A 9 -0.82 -29.87 -39.35
C THR A 9 -1.07 -30.46 -37.95
N ALA A 10 -0.34 -29.98 -36.98
CA ALA A 10 -0.59 -30.34 -35.58
C ALA A 10 -1.87 -29.66 -35.05
N PRO A 11 -2.66 -30.34 -34.17
CA PRO A 11 -3.91 -29.79 -33.64
C PRO A 11 -3.63 -28.65 -32.66
N ALA A 12 -4.47 -27.61 -32.76
CA ALA A 12 -4.49 -26.46 -31.89
C ALA A 12 -4.71 -26.88 -30.43
N THR A 13 -3.73 -26.60 -29.58
CA THR A 13 -3.86 -26.71 -28.13
C THR A 13 -4.83 -25.64 -27.60
N PRO A 14 -5.76 -25.97 -26.69
CA PRO A 14 -6.61 -24.97 -26.08
C PRO A 14 -5.77 -24.04 -25.20
N ARG A 15 -5.96 -22.74 -25.38
CA ARG A 15 -5.35 -21.69 -24.55
C ARG A 15 -5.87 -21.85 -23.12
N GLY A 16 -5.05 -22.44 -22.25
CA GLY A 16 -5.27 -22.45 -20.82
C GLY A 16 -5.12 -21.03 -20.28
N HIS A 17 -6.22 -20.47 -19.79
CA HIS A 17 -6.19 -19.25 -19.00
C HIS A 17 -5.50 -19.54 -17.66
N HIS A 18 -4.21 -19.23 -17.55
CA HIS A 18 -3.53 -19.17 -16.28
C HIS A 18 -4.04 -17.93 -15.53
N ARG A 19 -5.03 -18.11 -14.66
CA ARG A 19 -5.44 -17.08 -13.69
C ARG A 19 -4.31 -16.90 -12.70
N ARG A 20 -3.78 -15.67 -12.65
CA ARG A 20 -2.82 -15.22 -11.65
C ARG A 20 -3.53 -15.11 -10.31
N ALA A 21 -2.95 -15.69 -9.24
CA ALA A 21 -3.33 -15.38 -7.88
C ALA A 21 -3.05 -13.87 -7.67
N GLY A 22 -4.05 -13.12 -7.26
CA GLY A 22 -3.90 -11.69 -6.95
C GLY A 22 -4.40 -10.69 -8.00
N TRP A 23 -5.17 -11.09 -9.04
CA TRP A 23 -5.69 -10.14 -10.03
C TRP A 23 -7.20 -10.27 -10.22
N TRP A 24 -7.90 -9.40 -9.50
CA TRP A 24 -9.30 -9.13 -9.72
C TRP A 24 -9.49 -7.73 -10.32
N PRO A 25 -10.36 -7.52 -11.35
CA PRO A 25 -10.60 -6.19 -11.89
C PRO A 25 -11.36 -5.32 -10.88
N ARG A 26 -10.75 -4.20 -10.48
CA ARG A 26 -11.36 -3.20 -9.60
C ARG A 26 -12.61 -2.61 -10.23
N ARG A 27 -13.77 -2.78 -9.62
CA ARG A 27 -14.91 -1.87 -9.86
C ARG A 27 -14.70 -0.61 -9.00
N ARG A 28 -14.50 0.54 -9.66
CA ARG A 28 -14.54 1.85 -9.03
C ARG A 28 -15.93 2.07 -8.44
N ARG A 29 -16.05 2.19 -7.12
CA ARG A 29 -17.19 2.84 -6.48
C ARG A 29 -16.91 4.34 -6.47
N GLN A 30 -17.74 5.10 -7.17
CA GLN A 30 -17.88 6.55 -6.94
C GLN A 30 -18.59 6.73 -5.60
N ALA A 31 -17.91 7.33 -4.63
CA ALA A 31 -18.55 7.80 -3.40
C ALA A 31 -19.18 9.16 -3.68
N GLU A 32 -20.50 9.20 -3.78
CA GLU A 32 -21.27 10.44 -3.69
C GLU A 32 -21.24 10.92 -2.25
N ARG A 33 -20.70 12.12 -2.04
CA ARG A 33 -20.74 12.83 -0.76
C ARG A 33 -21.88 13.82 -0.77
N SER A 34 -22.82 13.69 0.15
CA SER A 34 -23.76 14.75 0.52
C SER A 34 -23.32 15.36 1.86
N PRO A 35 -23.48 16.70 2.04
CA PRO A 35 -23.02 17.40 3.23
C PRO A 35 -24.11 17.43 4.30
N GLY A 36 -23.73 17.17 5.56
CA GLY A 36 -24.57 17.27 6.76
C GLY A 36 -23.88 18.05 7.88
N ALA A 37 -24.62 19.00 8.42
CA ALA A 37 -24.25 20.03 9.37
C ALA A 37 -23.88 19.54 10.78
N ALA A 38 -23.08 20.39 11.49
CA ALA A 38 -22.72 20.27 12.89
C ALA A 38 -23.85 20.66 13.86
N PRO A 39 -23.79 20.28 15.14
CA PRO A 39 -24.35 21.10 16.22
C PRO A 39 -23.31 21.56 17.24
N ASP A 40 -23.62 22.71 17.72
CA ASP A 40 -23.09 23.64 18.68
C ASP A 40 -23.21 23.18 20.15
N THR A 41 -22.22 23.52 21.01
CA THR A 41 -22.33 23.86 22.45
C THR A 41 -20.93 24.15 22.99
N GLY A 42 -20.56 25.33 23.52
CA GLY A 42 -21.08 26.14 24.53
C GLY A 42 -19.97 26.53 25.49
N THR A 43 -19.50 27.77 25.42
CA THR A 43 -19.05 28.69 26.51
C THR A 43 -17.93 28.38 27.50
N ALA A 44 -16.82 29.13 27.42
CA ALA A 44 -16.21 29.86 28.54
C ALA A 44 -15.25 30.97 28.04
N ALA A 45 -15.33 32.18 28.67
CA ALA A 45 -14.78 33.44 28.20
C ALA A 45 -13.40 33.80 28.78
N ALA A 46 -12.64 34.54 27.99
CA ALA A 46 -11.84 35.79 28.12
C ALA A 46 -10.31 35.63 28.22
N PRO A 47 -9.43 36.62 27.84
CA PRO A 47 -9.70 38.01 27.49
C PRO A 47 -9.16 38.52 26.13
N GLU A 48 -9.61 39.72 25.81
CA GLU A 48 -9.45 40.48 24.58
C GLU A 48 -8.02 40.90 24.23
N GLY A 49 -7.65 40.62 22.98
CA GLY A 49 -6.55 41.23 22.26
C GLY A 49 -6.90 41.21 20.77
N GLY A 50 -7.21 42.37 20.19
CA GLY A 50 -7.85 42.57 18.91
C GLY A 50 -7.22 41.82 17.73
N ALA A 51 -7.87 40.73 17.33
CA ALA A 51 -7.81 40.14 16.03
C ALA A 51 -9.22 39.95 15.54
N HIS A 52 -9.56 40.46 14.35
CA HIS A 52 -10.85 40.21 13.73
C HIS A 52 -11.11 38.71 13.65
N PRO A 53 -12.24 38.22 14.13
CA PRO A 53 -12.53 36.80 14.04
C PRO A 53 -13.00 36.46 12.62
N SER A 54 -12.12 35.88 11.83
CA SER A 54 -12.58 35.02 10.73
C SER A 54 -13.19 33.75 11.36
N ALA A 55 -14.49 33.58 11.22
CA ALA A 55 -15.31 32.64 11.99
C ALA A 55 -15.08 31.15 11.64
N HIS A 56 -14.07 30.81 10.84
CA HIS A 56 -13.81 29.44 10.42
C HIS A 56 -12.33 29.11 10.49
N PRO A 57 -11.92 27.90 10.94
CA PRO A 57 -10.53 27.50 10.99
C PRO A 57 -9.94 27.46 9.57
N PRO A 58 -8.70 27.94 9.38
CA PRO A 58 -8.05 27.91 8.09
C PRO A 58 -7.81 26.47 7.62
N VAL A 59 -7.94 26.25 6.31
CA VAL A 59 -7.75 24.94 5.66
C VAL A 59 -6.36 24.85 5.05
N LEU A 60 -5.70 23.72 5.23
CA LEU A 60 -4.42 23.43 4.60
C LEU A 60 -4.62 22.81 3.22
N TRP A 61 -3.83 23.29 2.27
CA TRP A 61 -3.82 22.79 0.90
C TRP A 61 -2.40 22.53 0.43
N ARG A 62 -2.22 21.45 -0.30
CA ARG A 62 -1.01 21.17 -1.08
C ARG A 62 -1.33 21.47 -2.54
N MET A 63 -0.55 22.36 -3.13
CA MET A 63 -0.70 22.78 -4.53
C MET A 63 0.59 22.50 -5.28
N ARG A 64 0.48 21.94 -6.48
CA ARG A 64 1.54 21.91 -7.49
C ARG A 64 1.09 22.65 -8.71
N THR A 65 2.00 23.43 -9.30
CA THR A 65 1.74 24.14 -10.54
C THR A 65 3.05 24.30 -11.32
N THR A 66 2.96 24.26 -12.64
CA THR A 66 4.10 24.53 -13.51
C THR A 66 4.19 26.02 -13.77
N VAL A 67 5.35 26.61 -13.49
CA VAL A 67 5.63 28.03 -13.65
C VAL A 67 6.76 28.20 -14.68
N PRO A 68 6.66 29.18 -15.61
CA PRO A 68 7.76 29.47 -16.54
C PRO A 68 9.02 29.88 -15.79
N GLU A 69 10.20 29.37 -16.21
CA GLU A 69 11.49 29.73 -15.66
C GLU A 69 11.91 31.13 -16.20
N ARG A 70 11.37 32.18 -15.59
CA ARG A 70 11.71 33.57 -15.89
C ARG A 70 11.58 34.44 -14.66
N PRO A 71 12.42 35.50 -14.52
CA PRO A 71 12.31 36.45 -13.43
C PRO A 71 10.89 37.03 -13.28
N GLY A 72 10.35 37.01 -12.05
CA GLY A 72 9.04 37.52 -11.73
C GLY A 72 7.86 36.57 -11.90
N ALA A 73 8.02 35.39 -12.53
CA ALA A 73 6.92 34.45 -12.71
C ALA A 73 6.38 33.91 -11.37
N LEU A 74 7.26 33.46 -10.49
CA LEU A 74 6.88 33.03 -9.14
C LEU A 74 6.30 34.22 -8.31
N ALA A 75 6.84 35.42 -8.47
CA ALA A 75 6.33 36.58 -7.76
C ALA A 75 4.88 36.93 -8.17
N ALA A 76 4.52 36.79 -9.45
CA ALA A 76 3.16 37.00 -9.93
C ALA A 76 2.19 35.96 -9.34
N LEU A 77 2.61 34.70 -9.25
CA LEU A 77 1.81 33.64 -8.62
C LEU A 77 1.60 33.91 -7.12
N CYS A 78 2.68 34.26 -6.40
CA CYS A 78 2.58 34.61 -4.97
C CYS A 78 1.66 35.83 -4.75
N ALA A 79 1.74 36.86 -5.60
CA ALA A 79 0.86 38.03 -5.53
C ALA A 79 -0.61 37.65 -5.69
N ALA A 80 -0.95 36.80 -6.69
CA ALA A 80 -2.32 36.34 -6.91
C ALA A 80 -2.89 35.54 -5.73
N LEU A 81 -2.06 34.77 -5.04
CA LEU A 81 -2.45 34.06 -3.82
C LEU A 81 -2.65 35.01 -2.64
N ALA A 82 -1.75 35.98 -2.48
CA ALA A 82 -1.81 36.97 -1.40
C ALA A 82 -3.04 37.87 -1.48
N GLU A 83 -3.50 38.27 -2.68
CA GLU A 83 -4.75 39.02 -2.90
C GLU A 83 -6.00 38.30 -2.38
N ALA A 84 -5.93 36.97 -2.25
CA ALA A 84 -7.01 36.16 -1.73
C ALA A 84 -6.78 35.68 -0.28
N GLU A 85 -5.88 36.38 0.46
CA GLU A 85 -5.54 36.07 1.85
C GLU A 85 -5.03 34.63 2.07
N VAL A 86 -4.32 34.08 1.07
CA VAL A 86 -3.73 32.74 1.14
C VAL A 86 -2.30 32.85 1.62
N ASP A 87 -1.99 32.25 2.77
CA ASP A 87 -0.63 32.14 3.32
C ASP A 87 0.14 31.00 2.65
N ILE A 88 1.40 31.26 2.29
CA ILE A 88 2.34 30.25 1.83
C ILE A 88 3.19 29.79 3.02
N LEU A 89 2.97 28.54 3.47
CA LEU A 89 3.68 27.96 4.61
C LEU A 89 5.00 27.32 4.22
N ALA A 90 5.06 26.74 3.01
CA ALA A 90 6.26 26.17 2.44
C ALA A 90 6.21 26.23 0.92
N LEU A 91 7.37 26.32 0.30
CA LEU A 91 7.54 26.28 -1.15
C LEU A 91 8.75 25.42 -1.49
N GLN A 92 8.57 24.50 -2.45
CA GLN A 92 9.65 23.73 -3.06
C GLN A 92 9.58 23.88 -4.58
N THR A 93 10.72 24.19 -5.17
CA THR A 93 10.83 24.39 -6.62
C THR A 93 11.62 23.24 -7.23
N HIS A 94 11.06 22.62 -8.26
CA HIS A 94 11.64 21.49 -8.97
C HIS A 94 11.85 21.87 -10.44
N PRO A 95 13.11 22.04 -10.90
CA PRO A 95 13.37 22.33 -12.30
C PRO A 95 12.79 21.27 -13.23
N LEU A 96 12.10 21.70 -14.29
CA LEU A 96 11.55 20.86 -15.35
C LEU A 96 12.16 21.30 -16.69
N GLY A 97 13.36 20.80 -16.99
CA GLY A 97 14.15 21.26 -18.12
C GLY A 97 14.68 22.70 -17.93
N GLU A 98 14.89 23.43 -19.05
CA GLU A 98 15.47 24.78 -19.03
C GLU A 98 14.44 25.92 -19.03
N SER A 99 13.15 25.63 -19.21
CA SER A 99 12.14 26.64 -19.49
C SER A 99 10.99 26.70 -18.47
N ALA A 100 10.93 25.76 -17.54
CA ALA A 100 9.85 25.68 -16.57
C ALA A 100 10.31 25.04 -15.25
N THR A 101 9.58 25.35 -14.19
CA THR A 101 9.70 24.71 -12.88
C THR A 101 8.33 24.17 -12.45
N VAL A 102 8.33 23.07 -11.71
CA VAL A 102 7.17 22.63 -10.96
C VAL A 102 7.34 23.15 -9.54
N ASP A 103 6.46 24.06 -9.14
CA ASP A 103 6.46 24.63 -7.80
C ASP A 103 5.40 23.93 -6.95
N GLU A 104 5.84 23.42 -5.81
CA GLU A 104 4.98 22.77 -4.81
C GLU A 104 4.83 23.69 -3.60
N PHE A 105 3.59 24.04 -3.30
CA PHE A 105 3.21 24.91 -2.22
C PHE A 105 2.46 24.16 -1.13
N MET A 106 2.78 24.46 0.13
CA MET A 106 1.89 24.22 1.26
C MET A 106 1.20 25.55 1.57
N LEU A 107 -0.11 25.57 1.42
CA LEU A 107 -0.93 26.78 1.56
C LEU A 107 -1.83 26.68 2.77
N ARG A 108 -2.06 27.81 3.42
CA ARG A 108 -3.14 28.02 4.40
C ARG A 108 -4.13 29.01 3.80
N ALA A 109 -5.34 28.56 3.58
CA ALA A 109 -6.39 29.38 2.95
C ALA A 109 -7.61 29.52 3.86
N PRO A 110 -8.39 30.62 3.75
CA PRO A 110 -9.71 30.73 4.38
C PRO A 110 -10.61 29.57 3.99
N GLU A 111 -11.42 29.05 4.93
CA GLU A 111 -12.33 27.93 4.65
C GLU A 111 -13.35 28.24 3.54
N ALA A 112 -13.74 29.50 3.42
CA ALA A 112 -14.65 29.96 2.37
C ALA A 112 -14.03 29.90 0.96
N LEU A 113 -12.70 29.72 0.84
CA LEU A 113 -12.02 29.67 -0.44
C LEU A 113 -12.05 28.26 -1.03
N GLU A 114 -12.92 28.04 -1.98
CA GLU A 114 -13.10 26.74 -2.62
C GLU A 114 -11.90 26.33 -3.49
N LYS A 115 -11.73 25.02 -3.67
CA LYS A 115 -10.68 24.40 -4.51
C LYS A 115 -10.57 25.05 -5.89
N ASN A 116 -11.71 25.21 -6.58
CA ASN A 116 -11.74 25.74 -7.95
C ASN A 116 -11.28 27.21 -8.00
N ARG A 117 -11.53 27.98 -6.96
CA ARG A 117 -11.08 29.37 -6.86
C ARG A 117 -9.57 29.45 -6.67
N LEU A 118 -9.00 28.57 -5.81
CA LEU A 118 -7.53 28.47 -5.63
C LEU A 118 -6.83 28.10 -6.94
N VAL A 119 -7.36 27.14 -7.70
CA VAL A 119 -6.82 26.78 -9.01
C VAL A 119 -6.90 27.96 -9.98
N ALA A 120 -8.03 28.69 -10.00
CA ALA A 120 -8.17 29.87 -10.86
C ALA A 120 -7.19 30.99 -10.51
N LEU A 121 -6.88 31.20 -9.21
CA LEU A 121 -5.86 32.15 -8.76
C LEU A 121 -4.46 31.75 -9.23
N ALA A 122 -4.13 30.46 -9.11
CA ALA A 122 -2.84 29.96 -9.60
C ALA A 122 -2.68 30.17 -11.10
N VAL A 123 -3.72 29.88 -11.89
CA VAL A 123 -3.72 30.11 -13.34
C VAL A 123 -3.62 31.61 -13.67
N ALA A 124 -4.35 32.46 -12.96
CA ALA A 124 -4.25 33.93 -13.13
C ALA A 124 -2.84 34.47 -12.82
N GLY A 125 -2.15 33.86 -11.83
CA GLY A 125 -0.77 34.15 -11.51
C GLY A 125 0.27 33.55 -12.48
N GLY A 126 -0.17 32.87 -13.56
CA GLY A 126 0.70 32.32 -14.61
C GLY A 126 1.05 30.84 -14.43
N GLY A 127 0.47 30.17 -13.45
CA GLY A 127 0.61 28.74 -13.24
C GLY A 127 -0.13 27.92 -14.30
N ARG A 128 0.40 26.73 -14.64
CA ARG A 128 -0.19 25.77 -15.58
C ARG A 128 -0.24 24.40 -14.91
N ASP A 129 -1.09 23.52 -15.38
CA ASP A 129 -1.21 22.13 -14.90
C ASP A 129 -1.35 22.09 -13.37
N THR A 130 -2.18 22.99 -12.84
CA THR A 130 -2.32 23.19 -11.40
C THR A 130 -3.11 22.04 -10.78
N TRP A 131 -2.46 21.35 -9.86
CA TRP A 131 -3.05 20.30 -9.05
C TRP A 131 -3.17 20.75 -7.58
N LEU A 132 -4.28 20.44 -6.93
CA LEU A 132 -4.59 20.89 -5.57
C LEU A 132 -5.31 19.79 -4.80
N GLU A 133 -4.86 19.48 -3.58
CA GLU A 133 -5.53 18.61 -2.62
C GLU A 133 -5.51 19.20 -1.21
N ARG A 134 -6.42 18.72 -0.34
CA ARG A 134 -6.36 19.06 1.07
C ARG A 134 -5.17 18.38 1.72
N ALA A 135 -4.42 19.14 2.52
CA ALA A 135 -3.26 18.68 3.25
C ALA A 135 -3.59 18.44 4.72
N ASP A 136 -2.86 17.50 5.35
CA ASP A 136 -2.90 17.26 6.79
C ASP A 136 -1.82 18.10 7.51
N THR A 137 -2.04 18.39 8.80
CA THR A 137 -1.05 19.05 9.66
C THR A 137 0.27 18.27 9.76
N HIS A 138 0.23 16.95 9.60
CA HIS A 138 1.43 16.11 9.53
C HIS A 138 2.30 16.38 8.30
N GLU A 139 1.73 16.96 7.24
CA GLU A 139 2.48 17.34 6.04
C GLU A 139 3.28 18.64 6.21
N LEU A 140 3.08 19.38 7.31
CA LEU A 140 3.90 20.54 7.70
C LEU A 140 5.31 20.15 8.16
N VAL A 141 5.56 18.86 8.45
CA VAL A 141 6.90 18.38 8.73
C VAL A 141 7.77 18.55 7.47
N ASP A 142 8.93 19.14 7.62
CA ASP A 142 9.82 19.38 6.49
C ASP A 142 10.25 18.09 5.79
N VAL A 143 10.45 18.17 4.47
CA VAL A 143 10.78 17.00 3.64
C VAL A 143 12.04 16.27 4.13
N PRO A 144 13.15 16.92 4.51
CA PRO A 144 14.32 16.24 5.07
C PRO A 144 13.99 15.38 6.28
N THR A 145 13.23 15.88 7.24
CA THR A 145 12.83 15.12 8.43
C THR A 145 11.98 13.90 8.07
N ARG A 146 11.04 14.04 7.14
CA ARG A 146 10.25 12.90 6.64
C ARG A 146 11.13 11.85 5.96
N VAL A 147 12.06 12.28 5.10
CA VAL A 147 12.98 11.35 4.41
C VAL A 147 13.85 10.60 5.42
N LEU A 148 14.37 11.24 6.45
CA LEU A 148 15.16 10.59 7.51
C LEU A 148 14.33 9.60 8.31
N ALA A 149 13.08 9.93 8.67
CA ALA A 149 12.17 9.01 9.36
C ALA A 149 11.86 7.77 8.52
N VAL A 150 11.60 7.96 7.23
CA VAL A 150 11.35 6.89 6.25
C VAL A 150 12.61 6.01 6.08
N ALA A 151 13.79 6.61 5.94
CA ALA A 151 15.05 5.88 5.84
C ALA A 151 15.33 5.05 7.11
N THR A 152 15.02 5.59 8.29
CA THR A 152 15.17 4.87 9.56
C THR A 152 14.28 3.61 9.61
N ARG A 153 13.01 3.73 9.19
CA ARG A 153 12.08 2.57 9.13
C ARG A 153 12.60 1.53 8.15
N THR A 154 13.00 1.95 6.95
CA THR A 154 13.56 1.05 5.93
C THR A 154 14.83 0.35 6.42
N ALA A 155 15.67 1.03 7.20
CA ALA A 155 16.89 0.44 7.77
C ALA A 155 16.61 -0.68 8.78
N LEU A 156 15.43 -0.75 9.37
CA LEU A 156 15.07 -1.75 10.37
C LEU A 156 14.35 -2.97 9.79
N ASP A 157 13.62 -2.82 8.70
CA ASP A 157 12.82 -3.89 8.08
C ASP A 157 12.75 -3.70 6.57
N THR A 158 13.21 -4.65 5.79
CA THR A 158 13.14 -4.63 4.32
C THR A 158 11.70 -4.51 3.80
N ALA A 159 10.71 -5.02 4.55
CA ALA A 159 9.31 -4.91 4.20
C ALA A 159 8.77 -3.46 4.24
N GLU A 160 9.52 -2.55 4.86
CA GLU A 160 9.16 -1.14 4.93
C GLU A 160 9.42 -0.37 3.62
N LEU A 161 10.27 -0.87 2.72
CA LEU A 161 10.64 -0.11 1.52
C LEU A 161 9.45 0.31 0.65
N PRO A 162 8.48 -0.56 0.29
CA PRO A 162 7.30 -0.13 -0.46
C PRO A 162 6.45 0.91 0.30
N LEU A 163 6.29 0.74 1.61
CA LEU A 163 5.55 1.66 2.47
C LEU A 163 6.26 3.00 2.61
N ALA A 164 7.58 2.97 2.70
CA ALA A 164 8.46 4.12 2.76
C ALA A 164 8.41 4.95 1.47
N LEU A 165 8.45 4.29 0.30
CA LEU A 165 8.26 4.93 -0.99
C LEU A 165 6.88 5.59 -1.09
N ARG A 166 5.82 4.92 -0.63
CA ARG A 166 4.46 5.47 -0.59
C ARG A 166 4.37 6.71 0.32
N ALA A 167 4.95 6.65 1.52
CA ALA A 167 4.97 7.79 2.45
C ALA A 167 5.74 9.00 1.87
N MET A 168 6.75 8.76 1.05
CA MET A 168 7.56 9.80 0.43
C MET A 168 6.93 10.39 -0.84
N LEU A 169 6.28 9.55 -1.67
CA LEU A 169 5.75 9.94 -2.98
C LEU A 169 4.26 10.32 -2.94
N GLY A 170 3.58 10.09 -1.81
CA GLY A 170 2.16 10.36 -1.65
C GLY A 170 1.27 9.26 -2.27
N ARG A 171 0.06 9.64 -2.69
CA ARG A 171 -0.93 8.71 -3.27
C ARG A 171 -0.42 8.13 -4.60
N CYS A 172 0.10 6.92 -4.55
CA CYS A 172 0.59 6.17 -5.70
C CYS A 172 0.38 4.68 -5.49
N THR A 173 0.35 3.91 -6.56
CA THR A 173 0.37 2.45 -6.51
C THR A 173 1.80 1.97 -6.61
N ILE A 174 2.23 1.11 -5.70
CA ILE A 174 3.58 0.53 -5.69
C ILE A 174 3.46 -0.98 -5.83
N ARG A 175 4.22 -1.54 -6.77
CA ARG A 175 4.27 -2.97 -7.02
C ARG A 175 5.71 -3.44 -7.16
N SER A 176 6.08 -4.47 -6.42
CA SER A 176 7.31 -5.22 -6.68
C SER A 176 7.01 -6.30 -7.71
N VAL A 177 7.71 -6.26 -8.83
CA VAL A 177 7.58 -7.22 -9.93
C VAL A 177 8.84 -8.08 -9.93
N PRO A 178 8.76 -9.38 -9.62
CA PRO A 178 9.93 -10.25 -9.61
C PRO A 178 10.53 -10.37 -11.00
N ALA A 179 11.84 -10.59 -11.07
CA ALA A 179 12.54 -10.76 -12.35
C ALA A 179 11.97 -11.94 -13.17
N VAL A 180 11.59 -13.01 -12.48
CA VAL A 180 11.00 -14.21 -13.10
C VAL A 180 9.72 -14.61 -12.38
N SER A 181 8.78 -15.18 -13.12
CA SER A 181 7.56 -15.76 -12.57
C SER A 181 7.87 -17.06 -11.81
N LEU A 182 6.89 -17.56 -11.04
CA LEU A 182 6.95 -18.88 -10.43
C LEU A 182 7.20 -20.01 -11.45
N SER A 183 6.80 -19.82 -12.72
CA SER A 183 7.08 -20.75 -13.83
C SER A 183 8.43 -20.50 -14.52
N GLY A 184 9.29 -19.62 -14.00
CA GLY A 184 10.59 -19.30 -14.54
C GLY A 184 10.60 -18.39 -15.78
N LYS A 185 9.45 -17.82 -16.15
CA LYS A 185 9.37 -16.86 -17.28
C LYS A 185 9.73 -15.46 -16.82
N PRO A 186 10.44 -14.65 -17.63
CA PRO A 186 10.65 -13.24 -17.34
C PRO A 186 9.33 -12.53 -17.06
N MET A 187 9.28 -11.73 -15.99
CA MET A 187 8.09 -10.97 -15.56
C MET A 187 8.25 -9.47 -15.72
N SER A 188 9.48 -9.01 -15.71
CA SER A 188 9.83 -7.60 -15.92
C SER A 188 10.96 -7.50 -16.92
N ASP A 189 10.94 -6.43 -17.73
CA ASP A 189 12.12 -6.02 -18.47
C ASP A 189 13.21 -5.58 -17.48
N PRO A 190 14.49 -5.79 -17.81
CA PRO A 190 15.59 -5.32 -17.00
C PRO A 190 15.47 -3.80 -16.77
N VAL A 191 15.50 -3.39 -15.51
CA VAL A 191 15.54 -1.97 -15.13
C VAL A 191 17.00 -1.58 -14.98
N PRO A 192 17.46 -0.49 -15.64
CA PRO A 192 18.82 -0.01 -15.48
C PRO A 192 19.10 0.40 -14.02
N PRO A 193 20.37 0.34 -13.54
CA PRO A 193 20.71 0.67 -12.15
C PRO A 193 20.28 2.08 -11.72
N GLU A 194 20.28 3.02 -12.68
CA GLU A 194 19.83 4.40 -12.47
C GLU A 194 18.29 4.53 -12.37
N GLY A 195 17.55 3.47 -12.72
CA GLY A 195 16.09 3.50 -12.82
C GLY A 195 15.59 4.21 -14.06
N VAL A 196 14.27 4.29 -14.22
CA VAL A 196 13.59 4.98 -15.33
C VAL A 196 12.53 5.91 -14.76
N LEU A 197 12.54 7.16 -15.20
CA LEU A 197 11.53 8.17 -14.91
C LEU A 197 10.69 8.40 -16.16
N GLU A 198 9.41 8.06 -16.09
CA GLU A 198 8.36 8.45 -17.04
C GLU A 198 7.45 9.48 -16.36
N GLU A 199 6.57 10.15 -17.09
CA GLU A 199 5.71 11.20 -16.51
C GLU A 199 4.97 10.71 -15.25
N THR A 200 4.28 9.59 -15.35
CA THR A 200 3.41 9.05 -14.28
C THR A 200 3.88 7.70 -13.74
N VAL A 201 5.03 7.21 -14.19
CA VAL A 201 5.59 5.91 -13.80
C VAL A 201 7.06 6.04 -13.43
N LEU A 202 7.43 5.48 -12.28
CA LEU A 202 8.82 5.24 -11.90
C LEU A 202 9.10 3.74 -11.96
N ARG A 203 10.25 3.37 -12.53
CA ARG A 203 10.75 1.99 -12.47
C ARG A 203 12.12 2.01 -11.82
N LEU A 204 12.24 1.30 -10.71
CA LEU A 204 13.48 1.20 -9.93
C LEU A 204 13.91 -0.26 -9.87
N PRO A 205 15.22 -0.56 -9.86
CA PRO A 205 15.69 -1.92 -9.67
C PRO A 205 15.34 -2.39 -8.25
N ASP A 206 14.72 -3.57 -8.11
CA ASP A 206 14.44 -4.13 -6.78
C ASP A 206 15.68 -4.83 -6.23
N PRO A 207 16.17 -4.48 -5.03
CA PRO A 207 17.32 -5.16 -4.41
C PRO A 207 17.15 -6.68 -4.24
N SER A 208 15.92 -7.17 -4.18
CA SER A 208 15.62 -8.61 -4.12
C SER A 208 15.52 -9.27 -5.51
N GLY A 209 15.74 -8.52 -6.58
CA GLY A 209 15.64 -8.95 -7.96
C GLY A 209 14.31 -8.60 -8.63
N GLY A 210 14.40 -8.04 -9.84
CA GLY A 210 13.25 -7.55 -10.60
C GLY A 210 13.10 -6.03 -10.54
N ALA A 211 11.87 -5.53 -10.44
CA ALA A 211 11.57 -4.12 -10.52
C ALA A 211 10.57 -3.68 -9.45
N ILE A 212 10.76 -2.49 -8.91
CA ILE A 212 9.74 -1.74 -8.18
C ILE A 212 9.11 -0.75 -9.18
N VAL A 213 7.81 -0.91 -9.42
CA VAL A 213 7.03 -0.04 -10.31
C VAL A 213 6.12 0.82 -9.46
N VAL A 214 6.25 2.14 -9.62
CA VAL A 214 5.41 3.14 -8.93
C VAL A 214 4.58 3.87 -9.98
N GLU A 215 3.26 3.90 -9.82
CA GLU A 215 2.32 4.52 -10.75
C GLU A 215 1.49 5.59 -10.04
N ARG A 216 1.39 6.78 -10.63
CA ARG A 216 0.59 7.91 -10.14
C ARG A 216 -0.08 8.63 -11.32
N PRO A 217 -1.25 8.14 -11.81
CA PRO A 217 -1.85 8.62 -13.06
C PRO A 217 -2.29 10.08 -13.06
N GLN A 218 -2.53 10.67 -11.89
CA GLN A 218 -3.11 12.02 -11.78
C GLN A 218 -2.07 13.13 -11.64
N LEU A 219 -0.81 12.79 -11.39
CA LEU A 219 0.22 13.79 -11.09
C LEU A 219 1.59 13.29 -11.56
N PRO A 220 2.24 13.95 -12.52
CA PRO A 220 3.57 13.60 -12.97
C PRO A 220 4.60 13.57 -11.83
N PHE A 221 5.58 12.66 -11.93
CA PHE A 221 6.71 12.63 -11.00
C PHE A 221 7.73 13.70 -11.36
N THR A 222 8.33 14.30 -10.34
CA THR A 222 9.44 15.23 -10.53
C THR A 222 10.77 14.50 -10.51
N PRO A 223 11.84 15.05 -11.16
CA PRO A 223 13.19 14.49 -11.06
C PRO A 223 13.69 14.37 -9.61
N THR A 224 13.27 15.27 -8.73
CA THR A 224 13.65 15.25 -7.30
C THR A 224 12.97 14.10 -6.56
N GLU A 225 11.70 13.82 -6.83
CA GLU A 225 11.00 12.64 -6.28
C GLU A 225 11.67 11.35 -6.73
N PHE A 226 12.01 11.27 -8.01
CA PHE A 226 12.74 10.14 -8.57
C PHE A 226 14.11 9.93 -7.91
N ALA A 227 14.91 11.00 -7.76
CA ALA A 227 16.22 10.92 -7.12
C ALA A 227 16.11 10.44 -5.66
N ARG A 228 15.12 10.92 -4.89
CA ARG A 228 14.86 10.47 -3.52
C ARG A 228 14.44 9.00 -3.46
N ALA A 229 13.54 8.58 -4.35
CA ALA A 229 13.09 7.19 -4.43
C ALA A 229 14.25 6.25 -4.75
N ARG A 230 15.11 6.63 -5.71
CA ARG A 230 16.32 5.88 -6.06
C ARG A 230 17.29 5.79 -4.88
N ALA A 231 17.57 6.90 -4.18
CA ALA A 231 18.47 6.90 -3.03
C ALA A 231 17.96 5.98 -1.89
N LEU A 232 16.63 5.89 -1.69
CA LEU A 232 16.03 5.00 -0.69
C LEU A 232 16.19 3.52 -1.09
N VAL A 233 15.98 3.19 -2.37
CA VAL A 233 16.18 1.84 -2.90
C VAL A 233 17.66 1.43 -2.81
N GLU A 234 18.57 2.35 -3.12
CA GLU A 234 20.02 2.13 -2.98
C GLU A 234 20.44 1.89 -1.53
N LEU A 235 19.88 2.67 -0.59
CA LEU A 235 20.10 2.45 0.85
C LEU A 235 19.65 1.04 1.26
N ASP A 236 18.46 0.60 0.82
CA ASP A 236 17.95 -0.74 1.12
C ASP A 236 18.85 -1.84 0.52
N ALA A 237 19.32 -1.65 -0.72
CA ALA A 237 20.25 -2.56 -1.38
C ALA A 237 21.57 -2.71 -0.60
N GLN A 238 22.15 -1.61 -0.14
CA GLN A 238 23.41 -1.61 0.62
C GLN A 238 23.28 -2.29 1.99
N LEU A 239 22.12 -2.14 2.62
CA LEU A 239 21.87 -2.74 3.93
C LEU A 239 21.53 -4.24 3.85
N GLY A 240 21.15 -4.76 2.68
CA GLY A 240 20.72 -6.14 2.47
C GLY A 240 19.40 -6.49 3.15
N GLN A 241 19.03 -7.78 3.15
CA GLN A 241 17.76 -8.22 3.73
C GLN A 241 17.79 -8.16 5.26
N ARG A 242 16.76 -7.53 5.84
CA ARG A 242 16.59 -7.34 7.29
C ARG A 242 15.16 -7.65 7.67
N VAL A 243 14.97 -8.46 8.70
CA VAL A 243 13.66 -8.78 9.28
C VAL A 243 13.78 -8.70 10.80
N PRO A 244 12.85 -8.01 11.48
CA PRO A 244 12.87 -7.92 12.94
C PRO A 244 12.83 -9.31 13.61
N ARG A 245 13.76 -9.57 14.52
CA ARG A 245 13.93 -10.88 15.20
C ARG A 245 13.12 -11.00 16.49
N ARG A 246 12.09 -10.21 16.67
CA ARG A 246 11.22 -10.29 17.85
C ARG A 246 10.52 -11.65 17.86
N ARG A 247 10.51 -12.27 19.06
CA ARG A 247 9.81 -13.54 19.35
C ARG A 247 8.83 -13.29 20.48
N ASP A 248 7.56 -13.60 20.27
CA ASP A 248 6.52 -13.48 21.30
C ASP A 248 6.10 -14.88 21.72
N LEU A 249 6.34 -15.19 23.00
CA LEU A 249 5.91 -16.45 23.61
C LEU A 249 4.44 -16.35 24.01
N LEU A 250 3.64 -17.31 23.59
CA LEU A 250 2.24 -17.46 23.91
C LEU A 250 1.96 -18.83 24.50
N THR A 251 0.97 -18.94 25.35
CA THR A 251 0.47 -20.23 25.83
C THR A 251 -0.95 -20.42 25.27
N LEU A 252 -1.15 -21.49 24.52
CA LEU A 252 -2.46 -21.86 24.00
C LEU A 252 -3.41 -22.24 25.15
N PRO A 253 -4.74 -22.18 24.96
CA PRO A 253 -5.72 -22.57 25.99
C PRO A 253 -5.49 -23.96 26.58
N GLU A 254 -4.92 -24.86 25.82
CA GLU A 254 -4.59 -26.23 26.22
C GLU A 254 -3.25 -26.35 26.99
N GLY A 255 -2.56 -25.22 27.25
CA GLY A 255 -1.31 -25.18 27.99
C GLY A 255 -0.04 -25.35 27.12
N ASN A 256 -0.16 -25.57 25.80
CA ASN A 256 1.00 -25.71 24.94
C ASN A 256 1.67 -24.34 24.67
N PRO A 257 2.97 -24.17 24.98
CA PRO A 257 3.69 -22.97 24.62
C PRO A 257 4.00 -22.94 23.12
N ILE A 258 3.75 -21.80 22.50
CA ILE A 258 4.12 -21.52 21.10
C ILE A 258 4.87 -20.20 21.02
N THR A 259 5.69 -20.03 20.01
CA THR A 259 6.39 -18.79 19.70
C THR A 259 5.88 -18.23 18.38
N VAL A 260 5.51 -16.95 18.37
CA VAL A 260 5.18 -16.21 17.15
C VAL A 260 6.32 -15.26 16.82
N ARG A 261 6.81 -15.32 15.58
CA ARG A 261 7.90 -14.46 15.10
C ARG A 261 7.67 -14.06 13.63
N ARG A 262 8.44 -13.10 13.18
CA ARG A 262 8.57 -12.82 11.74
C ARG A 262 9.28 -13.98 11.05
N ALA A 263 8.81 -14.31 9.86
CA ALA A 263 9.44 -15.25 8.95
C ALA A 263 10.01 -14.52 7.73
N ASP A 264 11.03 -15.11 7.12
CA ASP A 264 11.67 -14.63 5.91
C ASP A 264 12.07 -15.79 4.99
N THR A 265 12.81 -15.49 3.92
CA THR A 265 13.24 -16.49 2.94
C THR A 265 14.16 -17.58 3.52
N GLY A 266 14.75 -17.36 4.69
CA GLY A 266 15.51 -18.39 5.43
C GLY A 266 14.61 -19.50 6.00
N ASP A 267 13.29 -19.28 6.06
CA ASP A 267 12.32 -20.25 6.58
C ASP A 267 11.71 -21.16 5.49
N VAL A 268 12.14 -21.04 4.23
CA VAL A 268 11.54 -21.79 3.09
C VAL A 268 11.58 -23.30 3.35
N GLU A 269 12.69 -23.86 3.79
CA GLU A 269 12.82 -25.30 4.07
C GLU A 269 11.84 -25.75 5.18
N ALA A 270 11.77 -25.00 6.28
CA ALA A 270 10.82 -25.28 7.36
C ALA A 270 9.35 -25.15 6.92
N ALA A 271 9.06 -24.19 6.04
CA ALA A 271 7.74 -24.00 5.46
C ALA A 271 7.35 -25.14 4.52
N VAL A 272 8.26 -25.62 3.67
CA VAL A 272 8.06 -26.81 2.82
C VAL A 272 7.77 -28.03 3.69
N ALA A 273 8.60 -28.30 4.70
CA ALA A 273 8.39 -29.40 5.62
C ALA A 273 7.04 -29.31 6.38
N MET A 274 6.57 -28.09 6.69
CA MET A 274 5.24 -27.88 7.26
C MET A 274 4.14 -28.23 6.24
N HIS A 275 4.29 -27.80 4.97
CA HIS A 275 3.32 -28.10 3.91
C HIS A 275 3.18 -29.59 3.64
N GLU A 276 4.28 -30.34 3.70
CA GLU A 276 4.27 -31.80 3.56
C GLU A 276 3.47 -32.52 4.67
N ARG A 277 3.31 -31.89 5.84
CA ARG A 277 2.53 -32.41 6.97
C ARG A 277 1.07 -31.99 6.93
N CYS A 278 0.72 -30.98 6.10
CA CYS A 278 -0.67 -30.59 5.91
C CYS A 278 -1.42 -31.57 5.01
N SER A 279 -2.68 -31.83 5.31
CA SER A 279 -3.55 -32.61 4.43
C SER A 279 -3.78 -31.89 3.09
N GLU A 280 -4.09 -32.67 2.05
CA GLU A 280 -4.46 -32.08 0.76
C GLU A 280 -5.66 -31.15 0.87
N ASP A 281 -6.63 -31.43 1.76
CA ASP A 281 -7.80 -30.59 1.97
C ASP A 281 -7.41 -29.24 2.58
N THR A 282 -6.54 -29.23 3.58
CA THR A 282 -5.99 -28.00 4.16
C THR A 282 -5.24 -27.16 3.11
N LEU A 283 -4.40 -27.81 2.28
CA LEU A 283 -3.71 -27.11 1.20
C LEU A 283 -4.67 -26.61 0.10
N ARG A 284 -5.72 -27.37 -0.26
CA ARG A 284 -6.74 -26.94 -1.23
C ARG A 284 -7.55 -25.73 -0.74
N LEU A 285 -7.81 -25.64 0.57
CA LEU A 285 -8.52 -24.50 1.15
C LEU A 285 -7.65 -23.22 1.12
N ARG A 286 -6.32 -23.37 1.21
CA ARG A 286 -5.36 -22.25 1.18
C ARG A 286 -5.00 -21.83 -0.24
N TYR A 287 -4.80 -22.82 -1.14
CA TYR A 287 -4.31 -22.60 -2.49
C TYR A 287 -5.39 -22.94 -3.52
N HIS A 288 -5.62 -22.05 -4.48
CA HIS A 288 -6.67 -22.21 -5.50
C HIS A 288 -6.26 -23.15 -6.66
N GLY A 289 -5.12 -23.83 -6.57
CA GLY A 289 -4.57 -24.72 -7.58
C GLY A 289 -3.56 -25.72 -7.00
N PRO A 290 -3.05 -26.66 -7.82
CA PRO A 290 -2.05 -27.61 -7.37
C PRO A 290 -0.74 -26.90 -7.03
N VAL A 291 -0.23 -27.15 -5.83
CA VAL A 291 1.05 -26.61 -5.32
C VAL A 291 2.21 -27.45 -5.91
N ARG A 292 2.47 -27.33 -7.22
CA ARG A 292 3.52 -28.14 -7.88
C ARG A 292 4.93 -27.54 -7.73
N ASP A 293 5.07 -26.26 -7.42
CA ASP A 293 6.35 -25.56 -7.24
C ASP A 293 6.35 -24.87 -5.88
N ALA A 294 6.09 -25.64 -4.81
CA ALA A 294 5.93 -25.15 -3.45
C ALA A 294 7.10 -24.26 -3.02
N ASP A 295 8.34 -24.67 -3.29
CA ASP A 295 9.55 -23.94 -2.88
C ASP A 295 9.61 -22.52 -3.42
N ARG A 296 9.31 -22.35 -4.72
CA ARG A 296 9.33 -21.02 -5.37
C ARG A 296 8.17 -20.15 -4.89
N TYR A 297 7.00 -20.77 -4.69
CA TYR A 297 5.83 -20.06 -4.20
C TYR A 297 6.04 -19.60 -2.76
N LEU A 298 6.60 -20.47 -1.91
CA LEU A 298 6.91 -20.14 -0.52
C LEU A 298 8.04 -19.12 -0.43
N ALA A 299 9.08 -19.20 -1.26
CA ALA A 299 10.12 -18.20 -1.32
C ALA A 299 9.54 -16.81 -1.67
N HIS A 300 8.54 -16.74 -2.56
CA HIS A 300 7.83 -15.49 -2.86
C HIS A 300 7.00 -15.00 -1.66
N LEU A 301 6.20 -15.85 -1.03
CA LEU A 301 5.35 -15.47 0.12
C LEU A 301 6.18 -15.07 1.35
N LEU A 302 7.36 -15.68 1.54
CA LEU A 302 8.27 -15.40 2.65
C LEU A 302 9.19 -14.20 2.37
N SER A 303 9.25 -13.72 1.13
CA SER A 303 10.04 -12.53 0.81
C SER A 303 9.45 -11.29 1.47
N PRO A 304 10.21 -10.56 2.29
CA PRO A 304 9.73 -9.36 2.95
C PRO A 304 9.39 -8.22 1.99
N ARG A 305 9.76 -8.36 0.70
CA ARG A 305 9.43 -7.38 -0.33
C ARG A 305 7.95 -7.37 -0.69
N PHE A 306 7.29 -8.52 -0.62
CA PHE A 306 5.89 -8.64 -1.01
C PHE A 306 4.94 -8.53 0.19
N GLY A 307 5.47 -8.51 1.41
CA GLY A 307 4.62 -8.43 2.60
C GLY A 307 5.35 -8.77 3.90
N ARG A 308 4.57 -9.09 4.89
CA ARG A 308 5.04 -9.55 6.20
C ARG A 308 4.48 -10.93 6.49
N THR A 309 5.35 -11.86 6.82
CA THR A 309 4.94 -13.20 7.22
C THR A 309 5.21 -13.43 8.70
N LEU A 310 4.26 -14.02 9.40
CA LEU A 310 4.38 -14.52 10.76
C LEU A 310 4.47 -16.05 10.72
N ALA A 311 5.40 -16.59 11.48
CA ALA A 311 5.58 -18.02 11.73
C ALA A 311 5.18 -18.35 13.16
N VAL A 312 4.55 -19.51 13.35
CA VAL A 312 4.27 -20.09 14.68
C VAL A 312 5.11 -21.33 14.84
N GLU A 313 5.89 -21.34 15.89
CA GLU A 313 6.77 -22.45 16.25
C GLU A 313 6.35 -23.08 17.56
N THR A 314 6.48 -24.40 17.66
CA THR A 314 6.39 -25.14 18.91
C THR A 314 7.63 -24.87 19.78
N ALA A 315 7.61 -25.33 21.03
CA ALA A 315 8.78 -25.28 21.92
C ALA A 315 10.01 -26.02 21.34
N SER A 316 9.82 -27.01 20.47
CA SER A 316 10.90 -27.72 19.78
C SER A 316 11.41 -26.99 18.53
N GLY A 317 10.88 -25.83 18.18
CA GLY A 317 11.24 -25.07 17.00
C GLY A 317 10.57 -25.55 15.71
N ARG A 318 9.60 -26.48 15.78
CA ARG A 318 8.86 -26.96 14.61
C ARG A 318 7.85 -25.92 14.19
N LEU A 319 7.88 -25.51 12.91
CA LEU A 319 6.92 -24.62 12.30
C LEU A 319 5.56 -25.33 12.14
N VAL A 320 4.48 -24.73 12.63
CA VAL A 320 3.14 -25.32 12.64
C VAL A 320 2.07 -24.40 12.05
N ALA A 321 2.36 -23.11 11.86
CA ALA A 321 1.46 -22.19 11.16
C ALA A 321 2.21 -21.04 10.51
N LEU A 322 1.64 -20.53 9.42
CA LEU A 322 2.08 -19.34 8.70
C LEU A 322 0.89 -18.38 8.51
N GLY A 323 1.13 -17.11 8.73
CA GLY A 323 0.21 -16.03 8.40
C GLY A 323 0.90 -14.98 7.55
N HIS A 324 0.29 -14.66 6.41
CA HIS A 324 0.84 -13.70 5.44
C HIS A 324 -0.02 -12.44 5.40
N LEU A 325 0.64 -11.28 5.38
CA LEU A 325 0.08 -9.99 5.06
C LEU A 325 0.79 -9.50 3.81
N LEU A 326 0.14 -9.56 2.66
CA LEU A 326 0.73 -9.25 1.36
C LEU A 326 0.27 -7.88 0.87
N TRP A 327 1.20 -7.11 0.30
CA TRP A 327 0.94 -5.77 -0.20
C TRP A 327 0.16 -5.82 -1.53
N ASP A 328 -1.01 -5.19 -1.60
CA ASP A 328 -1.81 -5.06 -2.82
C ASP A 328 -2.40 -3.65 -2.97
N GLY A 329 -1.58 -2.73 -3.44
CA GLY A 329 -1.97 -1.34 -3.66
C GLY A 329 -2.39 -0.64 -2.36
N ASP A 330 -3.67 -0.25 -2.23
CA ASP A 330 -4.22 0.44 -1.05
C ASP A 330 -4.82 -0.54 -0.03
N GLU A 331 -4.90 -1.82 -0.37
CA GLU A 331 -5.39 -2.89 0.47
C GLU A 331 -4.26 -3.89 0.76
N ALA A 332 -4.46 -4.77 1.72
CA ALA A 332 -3.53 -5.86 1.99
C ALA A 332 -4.27 -7.20 2.03
N GLU A 333 -3.71 -8.22 1.37
CA GLU A 333 -4.24 -9.57 1.44
C GLU A 333 -3.75 -10.26 2.73
N VAL A 334 -4.65 -10.90 3.45
CA VAL A 334 -4.34 -11.78 4.57
C VAL A 334 -4.59 -13.22 4.20
N ALA A 335 -3.63 -14.09 4.52
CA ALA A 335 -3.74 -15.50 4.24
C ALA A 335 -3.13 -16.33 5.36
N LEU A 336 -3.78 -17.43 5.74
CA LEU A 336 -3.41 -18.27 6.86
C LEU A 336 -3.25 -19.73 6.42
N LEU A 337 -2.26 -20.40 6.98
CA LEU A 337 -2.11 -21.85 6.91
C LEU A 337 -1.74 -22.37 8.30
N VAL A 338 -2.52 -23.31 8.81
CA VAL A 338 -2.28 -24.00 10.11
C VAL A 338 -2.26 -25.49 9.85
N GLU A 339 -1.22 -26.18 10.30
CA GLU A 339 -1.06 -27.63 10.24
C GLU A 339 -2.28 -28.30 10.91
N ASP A 340 -2.83 -29.40 10.34
CA ASP A 340 -4.10 -30.00 10.74
C ASP A 340 -4.21 -30.29 12.24
N ASP A 341 -3.16 -30.86 12.84
CA ASP A 341 -3.12 -31.17 14.28
C ASP A 341 -3.12 -29.92 15.19
N TRP A 342 -2.89 -28.73 14.61
CA TRP A 342 -2.82 -27.46 15.34
C TRP A 342 -4.00 -26.54 15.06
N GLN A 343 -4.94 -26.99 14.22
CA GLN A 343 -6.19 -26.25 13.96
C GLN A 343 -7.11 -26.26 15.19
N HIS A 344 -8.09 -25.37 15.19
CA HIS A 344 -9.10 -25.22 16.26
C HIS A 344 -8.56 -24.88 17.67
N ARG A 345 -7.26 -24.48 17.77
CA ARG A 345 -6.60 -24.08 19.04
C ARG A 345 -6.44 -22.56 19.17
N GLY A 346 -7.09 -21.76 18.33
CA GLY A 346 -7.02 -20.29 18.37
C GLY A 346 -5.85 -19.67 17.60
N ILE A 347 -4.92 -20.47 17.04
CA ILE A 347 -3.73 -19.97 16.32
C ILE A 347 -4.10 -19.07 15.14
N GLY A 348 -5.10 -19.47 14.35
CA GLY A 348 -5.54 -18.68 13.20
C GLY A 348 -6.05 -17.29 13.59
N GLY A 349 -6.84 -17.21 14.65
CA GLY A 349 -7.36 -15.94 15.18
C GLY A 349 -6.25 -15.02 15.69
N GLU A 350 -5.28 -15.57 16.44
CA GLU A 350 -4.12 -14.82 16.94
C GLU A 350 -3.24 -14.29 15.80
N LEU A 351 -2.94 -15.13 14.79
CA LEU A 351 -2.20 -14.69 13.61
C LEU A 351 -2.95 -13.57 12.87
N LEU A 352 -4.25 -13.76 12.60
CA LEU A 352 -5.04 -12.77 11.89
C LEU A 352 -5.10 -11.44 12.65
N GLY A 353 -5.35 -11.48 13.96
CA GLY A 353 -5.34 -10.27 14.80
C GLY A 353 -4.02 -9.50 14.76
N ARG A 354 -2.88 -10.20 14.71
CA ARG A 354 -1.55 -9.60 14.56
C ARG A 354 -1.35 -9.00 13.16
N LEU A 355 -1.72 -9.74 12.11
CA LEU A 355 -1.62 -9.26 10.73
C LEU A 355 -2.47 -8.01 10.49
N VAL A 356 -3.68 -7.97 11.04
CA VAL A 356 -4.56 -6.79 10.99
C VAL A 356 -3.92 -5.59 11.71
N ARG A 357 -3.34 -5.77 12.90
CA ARG A 357 -2.59 -4.68 13.58
C ARG A 357 -1.43 -4.18 12.71
N MET A 358 -0.67 -5.10 12.10
CA MET A 358 0.42 -4.73 11.18
C MET A 358 -0.08 -3.97 9.95
N ALA A 359 -1.26 -4.29 9.43
CA ALA A 359 -1.88 -3.57 8.32
C ALA A 359 -2.29 -2.15 8.74
N VAL A 360 -2.89 -1.98 9.93
CA VAL A 360 -3.21 -0.66 10.50
C VAL A 360 -1.95 0.19 10.69
N GLU A 361 -0.89 -0.38 11.29
CA GLU A 361 0.40 0.29 11.49
C GLU A 361 1.07 0.69 10.17
N ALA A 362 0.83 -0.09 9.11
CA ALA A 362 1.30 0.19 7.76
C ALA A 362 0.44 1.22 7.00
N GLY A 363 -0.69 1.66 7.58
CA GLY A 363 -1.57 2.67 7.01
C GLY A 363 -2.51 2.14 5.92
N TYR A 364 -2.82 0.84 5.91
CA TYR A 364 -3.81 0.25 5.01
C TYR A 364 -5.23 0.59 5.46
N GLU A 365 -6.12 0.87 4.49
CA GLU A 365 -7.53 1.20 4.74
C GLU A 365 -8.40 -0.04 4.92
N SER A 366 -7.98 -1.17 4.32
CA SER A 366 -8.70 -2.45 4.40
C SER A 366 -7.75 -3.64 4.30
N VAL A 367 -8.21 -4.77 4.80
CA VAL A 367 -7.62 -6.09 4.53
C VAL A 367 -8.65 -6.97 3.87
N TYR A 368 -8.18 -7.88 3.02
CA TYR A 368 -9.05 -8.89 2.43
C TYR A 368 -8.41 -10.27 2.45
N ALA A 369 -9.26 -11.29 2.42
CA ALA A 369 -8.85 -12.69 2.29
C ALA A 369 -9.51 -13.30 1.06
N VAL A 370 -8.73 -13.99 0.22
CA VAL A 370 -9.23 -14.80 -0.88
C VAL A 370 -9.26 -16.24 -0.43
N THR A 371 -10.45 -16.87 -0.49
CA THR A 371 -10.63 -18.24 -0.02
C THR A 371 -11.70 -18.96 -0.83
N ARG A 372 -11.85 -20.27 -0.64
CA ARG A 372 -13.00 -21.02 -1.19
C ARG A 372 -14.26 -20.73 -0.37
N SER A 373 -15.41 -20.67 -1.01
CA SER A 373 -16.70 -20.46 -0.33
C SER A 373 -17.00 -21.54 0.72
N ALA A 374 -16.44 -22.74 0.57
CA ALA A 374 -16.54 -23.83 1.52
C ALA A 374 -15.60 -23.72 2.74
N ASN A 375 -14.68 -22.76 2.77
CA ASN A 375 -13.73 -22.58 3.88
C ASN A 375 -14.40 -21.90 5.07
N THR A 376 -15.16 -22.65 5.85
CA THR A 376 -15.84 -22.16 7.05
C THR A 376 -14.86 -21.68 8.12
N GLY A 377 -13.65 -22.25 8.20
CA GLY A 377 -12.60 -21.89 9.13
C GLY A 377 -12.12 -20.45 8.89
N MET A 378 -11.80 -20.09 7.64
CA MET A 378 -11.37 -18.71 7.31
C MET A 378 -12.51 -17.70 7.54
N VAL A 379 -13.75 -18.05 7.16
CA VAL A 379 -14.92 -17.21 7.43
C VAL A 379 -15.11 -16.96 8.92
N ALA A 380 -15.00 -17.99 9.75
CA ALA A 380 -15.12 -17.87 11.22
C ALA A 380 -13.99 -17.01 11.79
N THR A 381 -12.76 -17.19 11.30
CA THR A 381 -11.59 -16.42 11.74
C THR A 381 -11.74 -14.93 11.40
N MET A 382 -12.20 -14.61 10.17
CA MET A 382 -12.46 -13.21 9.77
C MET A 382 -13.60 -12.59 10.60
N ARG A 383 -14.68 -13.32 10.87
CA ARG A 383 -15.76 -12.85 11.77
C ARG A 383 -15.27 -12.57 13.19
N GLY A 384 -14.30 -13.35 13.66
CA GLY A 384 -13.68 -13.18 14.97
C GLY A 384 -12.96 -11.85 15.16
N LEU A 385 -12.67 -11.09 14.08
CA LEU A 385 -12.12 -9.74 14.16
C LEU A 385 -13.10 -8.71 14.75
N GLY A 386 -14.42 -8.98 14.71
CA GLY A 386 -15.45 -8.03 15.15
C GLY A 386 -15.58 -6.79 14.24
N LEU A 387 -15.00 -6.82 13.05
CA LEU A 387 -15.08 -5.76 12.04
C LEU A 387 -16.28 -6.00 11.10
N PRO A 388 -16.84 -4.95 10.47
CA PRO A 388 -17.78 -5.11 9.37
C PRO A 388 -17.12 -5.88 8.23
N LEU A 389 -17.79 -6.91 7.70
CA LEU A 389 -17.26 -7.72 6.62
C LEU A 389 -18.12 -7.57 5.36
N ASP A 390 -17.46 -7.40 4.22
CA ASP A 390 -18.07 -7.53 2.89
C ASP A 390 -17.68 -8.87 2.25
N TYR A 391 -18.61 -9.49 1.54
CA TYR A 391 -18.41 -10.79 0.92
C TYR A 391 -18.71 -10.71 -0.57
N GLN A 392 -17.76 -11.12 -1.38
CA GLN A 392 -17.92 -11.24 -2.82
C GLN A 392 -17.65 -12.70 -3.22
N ILE A 393 -18.61 -13.33 -3.89
CA ILE A 393 -18.50 -14.74 -4.29
C ILE A 393 -18.57 -14.82 -5.81
N GLU A 394 -17.59 -15.48 -6.42
CA GLU A 394 -17.55 -15.74 -7.84
C GLU A 394 -16.91 -17.11 -8.11
N GLU A 395 -17.59 -17.94 -8.86
CA GLU A 395 -17.12 -19.27 -9.29
C GLU A 395 -16.56 -20.16 -8.15
N GLY A 396 -17.16 -20.10 -6.95
CA GLY A 396 -16.73 -20.88 -5.78
C GLY A 396 -15.54 -20.29 -5.02
N THR A 397 -15.00 -19.17 -5.47
CA THR A 397 -14.04 -18.33 -4.75
C THR A 397 -14.79 -17.25 -4.00
N MET A 398 -14.39 -16.96 -2.78
CA MET A 398 -14.93 -15.91 -1.93
C MET A 398 -13.83 -14.94 -1.53
N VAL A 399 -14.09 -13.66 -1.72
CA VAL A 399 -13.27 -12.56 -1.18
C VAL A 399 -14.01 -12.00 0.03
N ILE A 400 -13.34 -11.95 1.18
CA ILE A 400 -13.86 -11.39 2.42
C ILE A 400 -13.04 -10.14 2.73
N SER A 401 -13.66 -8.97 2.69
CA SER A 401 -12.99 -7.70 2.96
C SER A 401 -13.42 -7.13 4.30
N ALA A 402 -12.47 -6.53 5.03
CA ALA A 402 -12.69 -5.86 6.31
C ALA A 402 -12.06 -4.46 6.26
N PRO A 403 -12.83 -3.36 6.42
CA PRO A 403 -12.28 -2.02 6.55
C PRO A 403 -11.57 -1.87 7.89
N LEU A 404 -10.42 -1.21 7.90
CA LEU A 404 -9.58 -0.98 9.08
C LEU A 404 -9.79 0.40 9.72
N SER A 405 -10.30 1.36 8.93
CA SER A 405 -10.69 2.66 9.46
C SER A 405 -12.01 2.53 10.25
N PRO A 406 -12.20 3.25 11.37
CA PRO A 406 -13.48 3.29 12.03
C PRO A 406 -14.52 3.80 11.03
N VAL A 407 -15.48 2.94 10.65
CA VAL A 407 -16.67 3.37 9.93
C VAL A 407 -17.31 4.42 10.81
N ALA A 408 -17.33 5.68 10.36
CA ALA A 408 -18.16 6.69 11.01
C ALA A 408 -19.56 6.10 11.12
N ALA A 409 -20.00 5.88 12.35
CA ALA A 409 -21.32 5.32 12.61
C ALA A 409 -22.36 6.17 11.84
N PRO A 410 -23.35 5.57 11.17
CA PRO A 410 -24.39 6.33 10.53
C PRO A 410 -25.07 7.17 11.62
N ALA A 411 -24.94 8.49 11.51
CA ALA A 411 -25.65 9.42 12.37
C ALA A 411 -27.16 9.21 12.15
N GLY A 412 -27.86 8.73 13.17
CA GLY A 412 -29.30 8.90 13.25
C GLY A 412 -30.16 7.66 13.05
N ALA A 413 -30.40 6.96 14.12
CA ALA A 413 -31.72 6.38 14.37
C ALA A 413 -32.09 6.66 15.84
N GLU A 414 -32.18 7.95 16.17
CA GLU A 414 -32.97 8.37 17.32
C GLU A 414 -34.32 8.86 16.80
N GLY A 415 -35.38 8.24 17.25
CA GLY A 415 -36.67 8.85 17.27
C GLY A 415 -37.79 8.09 16.54
N ARG A 416 -38.41 7.12 17.21
CA ARG A 416 -39.84 7.21 17.58
C ARG A 416 -40.24 6.09 18.53
#